data_2e9d2649c22c853787ec6c0e05d60b42
#
_entry.id   2e9d2649c22c853787ec6c0e05d60b42
#
_cell.length_a   1.000
_cell.length_b   1.000
_cell.length_c   1.000
_cell.angle_alpha   90.00
_cell.angle_beta   90.00
_cell.angle_gamma   90.00
#
_symmetry.space_group_name_H-M   'P 1'
#
loop_
_entity.id
_entity.type
_entity.pdbx_description
1 polymer ?
#
loop_
_entity_poly.entity_id
_entity_poly.type
_entity_poly.pdbx_seq_one_letter_code
_entity_poly.pdbx_strand_id
1 'polypeptide(L)'
;MGILGEYDALSGLSQEAAVPVKKELMEGAPGHGCGHCALGTGALAAAIAVKKYLEEFRKDGTIIYFGCPAEEGAGSKQFMARAGMFDDVDFVYTWHPSTANQVDPMHSNAI
;
A
#
# COMPACT_ATOMS: atom_id res chain seq x y z
N MET A 1 4.08 -10.23 -12.12
CA MET A 1 4.15 -8.87 -11.59
C MET A 1 3.67 -8.82 -10.15
N GLY A 2 4.15 -7.86 -9.35
CA GLY A 2 3.71 -7.62 -7.98
C GLY A 2 2.99 -6.29 -7.81
N ILE A 3 2.08 -6.21 -6.84
CA ILE A 3 1.47 -4.96 -6.37
C ILE A 3 1.64 -4.88 -4.86
N LEU A 4 2.20 -3.77 -4.37
CA LEU A 4 2.42 -3.53 -2.96
C LEU A 4 1.21 -2.80 -2.36
N GLY A 5 0.77 -3.24 -1.20
CA GLY A 5 -0.31 -2.62 -0.46
C GLY A 5 0.07 -2.40 1.01
N GLU A 6 0.38 -1.17 1.37
CA GLU A 6 0.55 -0.75 2.76
C GLU A 6 -0.81 -0.66 3.44
N TYR A 7 -0.87 -0.99 4.73
CA TYR A 7 -2.15 -1.01 5.47
C TYR A 7 -2.02 -0.64 6.95
N ASP A 8 -0.85 -0.20 7.39
CA ASP A 8 -0.62 0.22 8.77
C ASP A 8 -1.17 1.63 9.05
N ALA A 9 -1.35 1.93 10.32
CA ALA A 9 -1.86 3.19 10.82
C ALA A 9 -0.81 3.90 11.68
N LEU A 10 -0.88 5.21 11.75
CA LEU A 10 0.00 6.07 12.55
C LEU A 10 -0.48 6.17 14.00
N SER A 11 0.44 6.07 14.94
CA SER A 11 0.14 6.23 16.37
C SER A 11 -0.38 7.64 16.68
N GLY A 12 -1.34 7.74 17.59
CA GLY A 12 -1.86 9.02 18.07
C GLY A 12 -2.74 9.78 17.07
N LEU A 13 -3.17 9.14 15.99
CA LEU A 13 -4.00 9.76 14.97
C LEU A 13 -5.44 9.24 14.95
N SER A 14 -5.93 8.71 16.08
CA SER A 14 -7.34 8.37 16.22
C SER A 14 -8.21 9.61 15.98
N GLN A 15 -9.21 9.49 15.11
CA GLN A 15 -10.03 10.61 14.69
C GLN A 15 -11.46 10.16 14.37
N GLU A 16 -12.44 10.93 14.83
CA GLU A 16 -13.83 10.75 14.44
C GLU A 16 -14.05 11.15 12.97
N ALA A 17 -14.77 10.31 12.25
CA ALA A 17 -15.02 10.53 10.82
C ALA A 17 -15.86 11.80 10.58
N ALA A 18 -15.53 12.52 9.51
CA ALA A 18 -16.22 13.73 9.05
C ALA A 18 -16.26 14.90 10.07
N VAL A 19 -15.36 14.93 11.03
CA VAL A 19 -15.22 16.03 11.99
C VAL A 19 -13.97 16.86 11.62
N PRO A 20 -14.09 18.17 11.33
CA PRO A 20 -12.98 19.00 10.84
C PRO A 20 -12.06 19.53 11.95
N VAL A 21 -12.25 19.09 13.17
CA VAL A 21 -11.40 19.41 14.33
C VAL A 21 -10.85 18.13 14.93
N LYS A 22 -9.73 18.22 15.64
CA LYS A 22 -9.17 17.06 16.32
C LYS A 22 -10.18 16.52 17.33
N LYS A 23 -10.62 15.29 17.11
CA LYS A 23 -11.55 14.58 17.99
C LYS A 23 -11.26 13.09 17.97
N GLU A 24 -10.49 12.65 18.92
CA GLU A 24 -10.07 11.26 19.03
C GLU A 24 -11.26 10.38 19.44
N LEU A 25 -11.41 9.23 18.79
CA LEU A 25 -12.35 8.17 19.22
C LEU A 25 -11.82 7.46 20.47
N MET A 26 -10.50 7.30 20.56
CA MET A 26 -9.81 6.72 21.69
C MET A 26 -8.48 7.46 21.83
N GLU A 27 -8.21 7.97 23.01
CA GLU A 27 -7.02 8.75 23.33
C GLU A 27 -5.74 7.98 22.98
N GLY A 28 -4.86 8.61 22.20
CA GLY A 28 -3.58 8.06 21.79
C GLY A 28 -3.64 6.87 20.83
N ALA A 29 -4.84 6.40 20.44
CA ALA A 29 -4.98 5.27 19.54
C ALA A 29 -4.51 5.61 18.11
N PRO A 30 -4.16 4.60 17.29
CA PRO A 30 -3.74 4.82 15.91
C PRO A 30 -4.89 5.27 15.00
N GLY A 31 -4.53 5.92 13.90
CA GLY A 31 -5.46 6.33 12.86
C GLY A 31 -4.78 6.44 11.49
N HIS A 32 -5.56 6.36 10.43
CA HIS A 32 -5.09 6.35 9.05
C HIS A 32 -4.84 7.77 8.51
N GLY A 33 -3.90 8.50 9.12
CA GLY A 33 -3.53 9.85 8.68
C GLY A 33 -2.75 9.88 7.35
N CYS A 34 -2.07 8.81 6.99
CA CYS A 34 -1.33 8.67 5.73
C CYS A 34 -2.15 8.07 4.58
N GLY A 35 -3.33 7.54 4.87
CA GLY A 35 -4.23 6.98 3.85
C GLY A 35 -3.95 5.53 3.46
N HIS A 36 -3.16 4.79 4.24
CA HIS A 36 -2.85 3.38 3.95
C HIS A 36 -4.08 2.47 3.91
N CYS A 37 -5.19 2.84 4.57
CA CYS A 37 -6.46 2.14 4.41
C CYS A 37 -6.99 2.17 2.96
N ALA A 38 -6.80 3.30 2.27
CA ALA A 38 -7.14 3.43 0.85
C ALA A 38 -6.09 2.76 -0.03
N LEU A 39 -4.80 2.91 0.31
CA LEU A 39 -3.68 2.33 -0.43
C LEU A 39 -3.79 0.80 -0.50
N GLY A 40 -3.87 0.13 0.63
CA GLY A 40 -3.94 -1.34 0.69
C GLY A 40 -5.17 -1.89 -0.02
N THR A 41 -6.33 -1.25 0.18
CA THR A 41 -7.58 -1.65 -0.46
C THR A 41 -7.54 -1.45 -1.97
N GLY A 42 -7.03 -0.31 -2.44
CA GLY A 42 -6.88 0.00 -3.86
C GLY A 42 -5.90 -0.94 -4.57
N ALA A 43 -4.78 -1.22 -3.92
CA ALA A 43 -3.79 -2.17 -4.41
C ALA A 43 -4.37 -3.60 -4.55
N LEU A 44 -5.16 -4.04 -3.56
CA LEU A 44 -5.85 -5.33 -3.64
C LEU A 44 -6.88 -5.37 -4.77
N ALA A 45 -7.67 -4.30 -4.92
CA ALA A 45 -8.65 -4.20 -6.00
C ALA A 45 -7.97 -4.25 -7.37
N ALA A 46 -6.83 -3.57 -7.53
CA ALA A 46 -6.03 -3.62 -8.75
C ALA A 46 -5.51 -5.04 -9.05
N ALA A 47 -5.01 -5.74 -8.04
CA ALA A 47 -4.55 -7.12 -8.19
C ALA A 47 -5.69 -8.06 -8.66
N ILE A 48 -6.88 -7.90 -8.06
CA ILE A 48 -8.09 -8.66 -8.47
C ILE A 48 -8.48 -8.33 -9.91
N ALA A 49 -8.44 -7.06 -10.29
CA ALA A 49 -8.78 -6.64 -11.66
C ALA A 49 -7.81 -7.22 -12.69
N VAL A 50 -6.50 -7.17 -12.42
CA VAL A 50 -5.48 -7.78 -13.29
C VAL A 50 -5.68 -9.29 -13.38
N LYS A 51 -5.94 -9.97 -12.28
CA LYS A 51 -6.23 -11.42 -12.29
C LYS A 51 -7.41 -11.73 -13.21
N LYS A 52 -8.53 -11.02 -13.05
CA LYS A 52 -9.71 -11.21 -13.91
C LYS A 52 -9.43 -10.93 -15.38
N TYR A 53 -8.64 -9.90 -15.68
CA TYR A 53 -8.21 -9.60 -17.04
C TYR A 53 -7.42 -10.76 -17.66
N LEU A 54 -6.45 -11.31 -16.93
CA LEU A 54 -5.66 -12.44 -17.41
C LEU A 54 -6.56 -13.66 -17.70
N GLU A 55 -7.50 -13.96 -16.81
CA GLU A 55 -8.46 -15.07 -16.97
C GLU A 55 -9.39 -14.86 -18.17
N GLU A 56 -10.01 -13.69 -18.30
CA GLU A 56 -10.96 -13.34 -19.36
C GLU A 56 -10.33 -13.39 -20.75
N PHE A 57 -9.14 -12.81 -20.88
CA PHE A 57 -8.42 -12.70 -22.16
C PHE A 57 -7.46 -13.88 -22.40
N ARG A 58 -7.49 -14.91 -21.54
CA ARG A 58 -6.62 -16.10 -21.62
C ARG A 58 -5.14 -15.72 -21.82
N LYS A 59 -4.66 -14.78 -21.02
CA LYS A 59 -3.27 -14.34 -21.00
C LYS A 59 -2.50 -15.10 -19.93
N ASP A 60 -1.31 -15.55 -20.28
CA ASP A 60 -0.38 -16.10 -19.31
C ASP A 60 0.21 -15.00 -18.44
N GLY A 61 0.36 -15.27 -17.16
CA GLY A 61 0.95 -14.36 -16.21
C GLY A 61 0.55 -14.64 -14.77
N THR A 62 1.33 -14.11 -13.86
CA THR A 62 1.08 -14.21 -12.42
C THR A 62 1.00 -12.81 -11.84
N ILE A 63 -0.04 -12.55 -11.05
CA ILE A 63 -0.17 -11.37 -10.21
C ILE A 63 -0.04 -11.76 -8.74
N ILE A 64 0.80 -11.06 -7.99
CA ILE A 64 0.99 -11.25 -6.56
C ILE A 64 0.65 -9.94 -5.85
N TYR A 65 -0.26 -9.99 -4.88
CA TYR A 65 -0.49 -8.90 -3.94
C TYR A 65 0.41 -9.09 -2.72
N PHE A 66 1.24 -8.11 -2.43
CA PHE A 66 2.10 -8.07 -1.25
C PHE A 66 1.50 -7.13 -0.21
N GLY A 67 0.97 -7.69 0.87
CA GLY A 67 0.57 -6.89 2.04
C GLY A 67 1.82 -6.41 2.79
N CYS A 68 1.99 -5.10 2.89
CA CYS A 68 3.18 -4.47 3.48
C CYS A 68 2.80 -3.83 4.83
N PRO A 69 3.05 -4.52 5.98
CA PRO A 69 2.79 -3.96 7.30
C PRO A 69 3.88 -2.98 7.73
N ALA A 70 3.58 -2.14 8.72
CA ALA A 70 4.56 -1.33 9.45
C ALA A 70 5.51 -0.50 8.55
N GLU A 71 4.97 0.10 7.50
CA GLU A 71 5.73 1.02 6.64
C GLU A 71 6.20 2.22 7.45
N GLU A 72 5.32 2.81 8.23
CA GLU A 72 5.55 4.02 9.03
C GLU A 72 6.54 3.83 10.20
N GLY A 73 6.75 2.62 10.63
CA GLY A 73 7.59 2.35 11.80
C GLY A 73 8.86 1.56 11.50
N ALA A 74 8.71 0.42 10.85
CA ALA A 74 9.79 -0.54 10.67
C ALA A 74 10.27 -0.69 9.22
N GLY A 75 9.57 -0.11 8.24
CA GLY A 75 9.93 -0.23 6.84
C GLY A 75 9.94 -1.69 6.37
N SER A 76 8.84 -2.40 6.57
CA SER A 76 8.76 -3.86 6.38
C SER A 76 9.24 -4.36 5.02
N LYS A 77 9.12 -3.53 3.97
CA LYS A 77 9.52 -3.91 2.60
C LYS A 77 10.99 -4.32 2.49
N GLN A 78 11.88 -3.71 3.27
CA GLN A 78 13.30 -4.12 3.32
C GLN A 78 13.47 -5.53 3.90
N PHE A 79 12.65 -5.93 4.88
CA PHE A 79 12.65 -7.28 5.43
C PHE A 79 12.04 -8.28 4.46
N MET A 80 10.99 -7.89 3.75
CA MET A 80 10.38 -8.68 2.69
C MET A 80 11.38 -8.94 1.55
N ALA A 81 12.10 -7.91 1.12
CA ALA A 81 13.17 -8.04 0.12
C ALA A 81 14.30 -8.96 0.60
N ARG A 82 14.76 -8.77 1.83
CA ARG A 82 15.77 -9.64 2.44
C ARG A 82 15.34 -11.11 2.55
N ALA A 83 14.04 -11.34 2.72
CA ALA A 83 13.46 -12.69 2.75
C ALA A 83 13.24 -13.30 1.34
N GLY A 84 13.62 -12.60 0.27
CA GLY A 84 13.46 -13.07 -1.11
C GLY A 84 12.02 -13.02 -1.63
N MET A 85 11.12 -12.28 -0.97
CA MET A 85 9.70 -12.27 -1.37
C MET A 85 9.46 -11.67 -2.75
N PHE A 86 10.40 -10.91 -3.28
CA PHE A 86 10.31 -10.24 -4.59
C PHE A 86 11.14 -10.93 -5.68
N ASP A 87 11.85 -12.02 -5.36
CA ASP A 87 12.80 -12.65 -6.31
C ASP A 87 12.11 -13.25 -7.54
N ASP A 88 10.86 -13.68 -7.39
CA ASP A 88 10.09 -14.33 -8.46
C ASP A 88 9.16 -13.36 -9.22
N VAL A 89 9.35 -12.03 -9.10
CA VAL A 89 8.57 -11.04 -9.84
C VAL A 89 9.43 -10.22 -10.78
N ASP A 90 8.94 -10.00 -12.01
CA ASP A 90 9.66 -9.21 -13.03
C ASP A 90 9.68 -7.72 -12.69
N PHE A 91 8.60 -7.23 -12.08
CA PHE A 91 8.44 -5.85 -11.65
C PHE A 91 7.34 -5.72 -10.59
N VAL A 92 7.40 -4.63 -9.84
CA VAL A 92 6.47 -4.32 -8.76
C VAL A 92 5.90 -2.92 -8.98
N TYR A 93 4.58 -2.78 -8.79
CA TYR A 93 3.90 -1.50 -8.70
C TYR A 93 3.58 -1.14 -7.25
N THR A 94 3.72 0.13 -6.97
CA THR A 94 3.21 0.76 -5.75
C THR A 94 2.50 2.06 -6.11
N TRP A 95 1.67 2.56 -5.23
CA TRP A 95 1.05 3.88 -5.34
C TRP A 95 0.88 4.48 -3.95
N HIS A 96 0.61 5.76 -3.88
CA HIS A 96 0.31 6.42 -2.61
C HIS A 96 -0.80 7.45 -2.83
N PRO A 97 -1.78 7.58 -1.92
CA PRO A 97 -2.77 8.65 -1.97
C PRO A 97 -2.10 10.02 -1.99
N SER A 98 -2.56 10.89 -2.90
CA SER A 98 -2.03 12.24 -3.07
C SER A 98 -3.13 13.20 -3.52
N THR A 99 -2.82 14.49 -3.58
CA THR A 99 -3.73 15.53 -4.07
C THR A 99 -3.83 15.59 -5.60
N ALA A 100 -2.99 14.84 -6.30
CA ALA A 100 -2.98 14.77 -7.77
C ALA A 100 -2.76 13.34 -8.25
N ASN A 101 -3.38 13.01 -9.39
CA ASN A 101 -3.09 11.77 -10.11
C ASN A 101 -1.89 12.01 -11.02
N GLN A 102 -0.76 11.41 -10.68
CA GLN A 102 0.48 11.55 -11.44
C GLN A 102 1.34 10.30 -11.33
N VAL A 103 2.24 10.13 -12.28
CA VAL A 103 3.37 9.22 -12.13
C VAL A 103 4.55 10.07 -11.69
N ASP A 104 5.12 9.74 -10.55
CA ASP A 104 6.34 10.41 -10.07
C ASP A 104 7.56 9.72 -10.66
N PRO A 105 8.29 10.38 -11.57
CA PRO A 105 9.51 9.82 -12.16
C PRO A 105 10.74 10.02 -11.25
N MET A 106 10.57 10.62 -10.08
CA MET A 106 11.69 10.91 -9.19
C MET A 106 12.16 9.64 -8.48
N HIS A 107 13.45 9.40 -8.55
CA HIS A 107 14.11 8.38 -7.76
C HIS A 107 14.51 8.98 -6.41
N SER A 108 13.92 8.49 -5.33
CA SER A 108 14.41 8.80 -3.98
C SER A 108 15.26 7.63 -3.49
N ASN A 109 16.51 7.90 -3.15
CA ASN A 109 17.36 6.96 -2.45
C ASN A 109 17.42 7.39 -0.98
N ALA A 110 17.01 6.52 -0.08
CA ALA A 110 17.31 6.69 1.33
C ALA A 110 18.80 6.42 1.54
N ILE A 111 19.51 7.38 2.11
CA ILE A 111 20.91 7.27 2.49
C ILE A 111 20.97 6.92 3.98
#